data_6875cd9bf67a48f458d45c769c6b4fdd
#
_entry.id   6875cd9bf67a48f458d45c769c6b4fdd
#
_cell.length_a   1.000
_cell.length_b   1.000
_cell.length_c   1.000
_cell.angle_alpha   90.00
_cell.angle_beta   90.00
_cell.angle_gamma   90.00
#
_symmetry.space_group_name_H-M   'P 1'
#
loop_
_entity.id
_entity.type
_entity.pdbx_description
1 polymer ?
#
loop_
_entity_poly.entity_id
_entity_poly.type
_entity_poly.pdbx_seq_one_letter_code
_entity_poly.pdbx_strand_id
1 'polypeptide(L)'
;MIFAAILAGGIGSRMHMADMPKQFLPLGDKPIVIHTLEKFVLCPRFDQIYIGVHADWLGHMENLIEKYLPQEKERITVVCGGADRNGTILNVVSCIESRFGQDEENIIVTHD
;
A
#
# COMPACT_ATOMS: atom_id res chain seq x y z
N MET A 1 4.58 -16.37 -7.27
CA MET A 1 4.51 -14.90 -7.47
C MET A 1 5.14 -14.17 -6.29
N ILE A 2 5.67 -13.00 -6.52
CA ILE A 2 6.25 -12.15 -5.48
C ILE A 2 5.37 -10.89 -5.35
N PHE A 3 4.90 -10.64 -4.13
CA PHE A 3 4.04 -9.51 -3.82
C PHE A 3 4.75 -8.55 -2.88
N ALA A 4 4.58 -7.26 -3.12
CA ALA A 4 5.00 -6.25 -2.16
C ALA A 4 3.79 -5.83 -1.34
N ALA A 5 3.98 -5.65 -0.05
CA ALA A 5 2.95 -5.14 0.85
C ALA A 5 3.52 -3.93 1.60
N ILE A 6 3.10 -2.74 1.19
CA ILE A 6 3.52 -1.49 1.81
C ILE A 6 2.51 -1.15 2.91
N LEU A 7 2.98 -1.04 4.13
CA LEU A 7 2.13 -0.85 5.30
C LEU A 7 2.11 0.63 5.68
N ALA A 8 1.22 1.37 5.05
CA ALA A 8 1.05 2.80 5.30
C ALA A 8 -0.20 3.10 6.14
N GLY A 9 -0.85 2.04 6.64
CA GLY A 9 -2.10 2.16 7.37
C GLY A 9 -1.97 2.22 8.86
N GLY A 10 -0.74 2.13 9.36
CA GLY A 10 -0.48 2.09 10.80
C GLY A 10 -0.71 3.44 11.45
N ILE A 11 -1.94 3.76 11.67
CA ILE A 11 -2.26 4.93 12.45
C ILE A 11 -2.32 4.51 13.88
N GLY A 12 -1.33 4.94 14.62
CA GLY A 12 -1.45 4.87 16.05
C GLY A 12 -2.67 5.66 16.50
N SER A 13 -3.24 5.27 17.62
CA SER A 13 -4.37 5.96 18.25
C SER A 13 -4.09 7.45 18.53
N ARG A 14 -2.90 7.91 18.24
CA ARG A 14 -2.45 9.29 18.51
C ARG A 14 -2.76 10.26 17.37
N MET A 15 -3.12 9.78 16.20
CA MET A 15 -3.40 10.67 15.07
C MET A 15 -4.83 11.15 15.15
N HIS A 16 -4.99 12.46 15.17
CA HIS A 16 -6.29 13.07 15.03
C HIS A 16 -6.72 12.96 13.57
N MET A 17 -8.03 12.83 13.36
CA MET A 17 -8.57 12.68 12.00
C MET A 17 -8.25 13.87 11.10
N ALA A 18 -7.96 15.03 11.68
CA ALA A 18 -7.58 16.21 10.94
C ALA A 18 -6.12 16.18 10.47
N ASP A 19 -5.31 15.31 11.06
CA ASP A 19 -3.88 15.25 10.75
C ASP A 19 -3.64 14.32 9.57
N MET A 20 -2.90 14.82 8.59
CA MET A 20 -2.51 14.00 7.44
C MET A 20 -1.43 13.00 7.89
N PRO A 21 -1.59 11.71 7.56
CA PRO A 21 -0.55 10.73 7.82
C PRO A 21 0.78 11.14 7.19
N LYS A 22 1.88 10.78 7.86
CA LYS A 22 3.24 11.13 7.39
C LYS A 22 3.49 10.70 5.95
N GLN A 23 2.93 9.56 5.56
CA GLN A 23 3.14 9.01 4.23
C GLN A 23 2.59 9.90 3.11
N PHE A 24 1.65 10.78 3.44
CA PHE A 24 1.06 11.69 2.47
C PHE A 24 1.71 13.08 2.46
N LEU A 25 2.62 13.33 3.40
CA LEU A 25 3.32 14.61 3.43
C LEU A 25 4.28 14.73 2.24
N PRO A 26 4.45 15.94 1.72
CA PRO A 26 5.32 16.13 0.57
C PRO A 26 6.78 15.94 0.92
N LEU A 27 7.51 15.31 0.01
CA LEU A 27 8.95 15.21 0.02
C LEU A 27 9.42 15.64 -1.38
N GLY A 28 9.86 16.89 -1.49
CA GLY A 28 10.09 17.47 -2.80
C GLY A 28 8.77 17.74 -3.52
N ASP A 29 8.63 17.21 -4.71
CA ASP A 29 7.46 17.45 -5.56
C ASP A 29 6.36 16.39 -5.44
N LYS A 30 6.55 15.37 -4.59
CA LYS A 30 5.61 14.25 -4.45
C LYS A 30 5.46 13.85 -3.00
N PRO A 31 4.30 13.26 -2.62
CA PRO A 31 4.17 12.67 -1.30
C PRO A 31 5.16 11.53 -1.07
N ILE A 32 5.54 11.34 0.18
CA ILE A 32 6.50 10.29 0.58
C ILE A 32 6.06 8.91 0.04
N VAL A 33 4.77 8.58 0.16
CA VAL A 33 4.25 7.29 -0.27
C VAL A 33 4.47 7.04 -1.76
N ILE A 34 4.41 8.08 -2.57
CA ILE A 34 4.64 7.94 -4.02
C ILE A 34 6.11 7.64 -4.29
N HIS A 35 7.04 8.27 -3.58
CA HIS A 35 8.47 7.94 -3.69
C HIS A 35 8.71 6.47 -3.35
N THR A 36 8.06 5.97 -2.30
CA THR A 36 8.15 4.57 -1.92
C THR A 36 7.60 3.65 -3.01
N LEU A 37 6.39 3.95 -3.49
CA LEU A 37 5.77 3.14 -4.56
C LEU A 37 6.63 3.11 -5.82
N GLU A 38 7.23 4.23 -6.19
CA GLU A 38 8.09 4.29 -7.37
C GLU A 38 9.25 3.32 -7.27
N LYS A 39 9.84 3.15 -6.10
CA LYS A 39 10.92 2.19 -5.91
C LYS A 39 10.47 0.76 -6.16
N PHE A 40 9.28 0.41 -5.67
CA PHE A 40 8.74 -0.93 -5.88
C PHE A 40 8.33 -1.16 -7.33
N VAL A 41 7.75 -0.15 -7.96
CA VAL A 41 7.33 -0.21 -9.37
C VAL A 41 8.53 -0.45 -10.28
N LEU A 42 9.68 0.14 -9.96
CA LEU A 42 10.89 -0.03 -10.75
C LEU A 42 11.50 -1.43 -10.62
N CYS A 43 11.11 -2.19 -9.60
CA CYS A 43 11.61 -3.55 -9.43
C CYS A 43 10.71 -4.53 -10.20
N PRO A 44 11.23 -5.16 -11.28
CA PRO A 44 10.41 -6.05 -12.10
C PRO A 44 10.06 -7.38 -11.43
N ARG A 45 10.65 -7.66 -10.26
CA ARG A 45 10.39 -8.90 -9.55
C ARG A 45 9.03 -8.95 -8.86
N PHE A 46 8.44 -7.80 -8.58
CA PHE A 46 7.13 -7.77 -7.93
C PHE A 46 6.03 -7.92 -8.98
N ASP A 47 5.27 -8.98 -8.86
CA ASP A 47 4.13 -9.22 -9.75
C ASP A 47 2.98 -8.28 -9.45
N GLN A 48 2.73 -8.01 -8.18
CA GLN A 48 1.70 -7.09 -7.71
C GLN A 48 2.21 -6.35 -6.49
N ILE A 49 1.71 -5.13 -6.31
CA ILE A 49 2.07 -4.26 -5.19
C ILE A 49 0.78 -3.91 -4.45
N TYR A 50 0.75 -4.16 -3.16
CA TYR A 50 -0.38 -3.83 -2.28
C TYR A 50 0.04 -2.74 -1.33
N ILE A 51 -0.82 -1.75 -1.14
CA ILE A 51 -0.57 -0.70 -0.16
C ILE A 51 -1.76 -0.60 0.79
N GLY A 52 -1.49 -0.81 2.08
CA GLY A 52 -2.50 -0.70 3.12
C GLY A 52 -2.52 0.70 3.70
N VAL A 53 -3.68 1.34 3.67
CA VAL A 53 -3.88 2.66 4.23
C VAL A 53 -5.14 2.67 5.08
N HIS A 54 -5.20 3.60 6.04
CA HIS A 54 -6.39 3.76 6.87
C HIS A 54 -7.63 4.04 6.00
N ALA A 55 -8.77 3.55 6.46
CA ALA A 55 -10.03 3.66 5.72
C ALA A 55 -10.35 5.08 5.27
N ASP A 56 -10.04 6.08 6.09
CA ASP A 56 -10.32 7.48 5.78
C ASP A 56 -9.48 8.02 4.61
N TRP A 57 -8.41 7.31 4.25
CA TRP A 57 -7.46 7.76 3.24
C TRP A 57 -7.45 6.90 1.98
N LEU A 58 -8.34 5.92 1.87
CA LEU A 58 -8.40 5.04 0.69
C LEU A 58 -8.58 5.82 -0.60
N GLY A 59 -9.57 6.71 -0.64
CA GLY A 59 -9.84 7.51 -1.83
C GLY A 59 -8.69 8.43 -2.18
N HIS A 60 -8.07 9.03 -1.15
CA HIS A 60 -6.91 9.91 -1.36
C HIS A 60 -5.74 9.13 -1.97
N MET A 61 -5.48 7.93 -1.45
CA MET A 61 -4.39 7.08 -1.97
C MET A 61 -4.64 6.70 -3.42
N GLU A 62 -5.86 6.32 -3.76
CA GLU A 62 -6.21 6.00 -5.14
C GLU A 62 -6.03 7.20 -6.07
N ASN A 63 -6.40 8.39 -5.62
CA ASN A 63 -6.20 9.62 -6.38
C ASN A 63 -4.73 9.91 -6.61
N LEU A 64 -3.88 9.64 -5.63
CA LEU A 64 -2.44 9.83 -5.78
C LEU A 64 -1.84 8.88 -6.80
N ILE A 65 -2.26 7.62 -6.79
CA ILE A 65 -1.82 6.64 -7.78
C ILE A 65 -2.24 7.07 -9.18
N GLU A 66 -3.49 7.53 -9.33
CA GLU A 66 -4.00 8.03 -10.60
C GLU A 66 -3.19 9.21 -11.11
N LYS A 67 -2.80 10.11 -10.20
CA LYS A 67 -2.07 11.32 -10.55
C LYS A 67 -0.61 11.06 -10.91
N TYR A 68 0.08 10.21 -10.14
CA TYR A 68 1.53 10.05 -10.27
C TYR A 68 1.95 8.76 -10.95
N LEU A 69 1.13 7.71 -10.88
CA LEU A 69 1.46 6.38 -11.39
C LEU A 69 0.31 5.79 -12.21
N PRO A 70 -0.29 6.55 -13.13
CA PRO A 70 -1.48 6.05 -13.85
C PRO A 70 -1.21 4.81 -14.69
N GLN A 71 0.02 4.64 -15.16
CA GLN A 71 0.40 3.50 -15.99
C GLN A 71 0.59 2.22 -15.19
N GLU A 72 0.67 2.34 -13.87
CA GLU A 72 0.91 1.21 -12.97
C GLU A 72 -0.33 0.83 -12.16
N LYS A 73 -1.48 1.42 -12.45
CA LYS A 73 -2.72 1.19 -11.69
C LYS A 73 -3.10 -0.28 -11.58
N GLU A 74 -2.91 -1.04 -12.64
CA GLU A 74 -3.29 -2.45 -12.65
C GLU A 74 -2.39 -3.30 -11.77
N ARG A 75 -1.19 -2.80 -11.49
CA ARG A 75 -0.20 -3.50 -10.70
C ARG A 75 -0.25 -3.11 -9.22
N ILE A 76 -0.94 -2.02 -8.89
CA ILE A 76 -1.02 -1.48 -7.53
C ILE A 76 -2.46 -1.59 -7.02
N THR A 77 -2.63 -2.21 -5.86
CA THR A 77 -3.94 -2.35 -5.21
C THR A 77 -3.90 -1.67 -3.85
N VAL A 78 -4.89 -0.81 -3.59
CA VAL A 78 -5.05 -0.16 -2.30
C VAL A 78 -5.93 -1.04 -1.43
N VAL A 79 -5.47 -1.30 -0.21
CA VAL A 79 -6.16 -2.16 0.75
C VAL A 79 -6.41 -1.37 2.02
N CYS A 80 -7.57 -1.60 2.64
CA CYS A 80 -7.89 -0.98 3.92
C CYS A 80 -6.96 -1.52 5.00
N GLY A 81 -6.32 -0.62 5.74
CA GLY A 81 -5.48 -0.99 6.86
C GLY A 81 -6.30 -1.54 8.01
N GLY A 82 -5.70 -2.44 8.79
CA GLY A 82 -6.31 -2.98 9.99
C GLY A 82 -6.06 -2.09 11.20
N ALA A 83 -6.45 -2.59 12.37
CA ALA A 83 -6.26 -1.87 13.62
C ALA A 83 -4.78 -1.69 13.98
N ASP A 84 -3.95 -2.60 13.49
CA ASP A 84 -2.51 -2.59 13.73
C ASP A 84 -1.77 -3.13 12.51
N ARG A 85 -0.45 -3.25 12.63
CA ARG A 85 0.40 -3.75 11.54
C ARG A 85 -0.04 -5.15 11.10
N ASN A 86 -0.28 -6.05 12.05
CA ASN A 86 -0.68 -7.42 11.75
C ASN A 86 -2.05 -7.46 11.04
N GLY A 87 -2.98 -6.64 11.47
CA GLY A 87 -4.29 -6.53 10.83
C GLY A 87 -4.19 -6.08 9.39
N THR A 88 -3.30 -5.13 9.11
CA THR A 88 -3.05 -4.66 7.74
C THR A 88 -2.46 -5.79 6.89
N ILE A 89 -1.49 -6.52 7.42
CA ILE A 89 -0.88 -7.66 6.71
C ILE A 89 -1.95 -8.71 6.40
N LEU A 90 -2.80 -9.03 7.36
CA LEU A 90 -3.87 -10.01 7.15
C LEU A 90 -4.84 -9.58 6.05
N ASN A 91 -5.17 -8.29 5.99
CA ASN A 91 -6.02 -7.76 4.94
C ASN A 91 -5.36 -7.90 3.56
N VAL A 92 -4.07 -7.65 3.48
CA VAL A 92 -3.32 -7.82 2.23
C VAL A 92 -3.32 -9.30 1.84
N VAL A 93 -3.03 -10.19 2.78
CA VAL A 93 -3.01 -11.65 2.52
C VAL A 93 -4.37 -12.11 2.02
N SER A 94 -5.46 -11.68 2.67
CA SER A 94 -6.81 -12.02 2.24
C SER A 94 -7.08 -11.56 0.81
N CYS A 95 -6.64 -10.38 0.47
CA CYS A 95 -6.81 -9.83 -0.87
C CYS A 95 -6.06 -10.65 -1.91
N ILE A 96 -4.83 -11.05 -1.59
CA ILE A 96 -4.00 -11.89 -2.46
C ILE A 96 -4.67 -13.25 -2.67
N GLU A 97 -5.10 -13.89 -1.59
CA GLU A 97 -5.72 -15.21 -1.66
C GLU A 97 -7.04 -15.19 -2.41
N SER A 98 -7.80 -14.12 -2.25
CA SER A 98 -9.06 -13.96 -2.97
C SER A 98 -8.86 -13.88 -4.48
N ARG A 99 -7.77 -13.28 -4.92
CA ARG A 99 -7.51 -13.04 -6.34
C ARG A 99 -6.65 -14.12 -6.98
N PHE A 100 -5.67 -14.62 -6.27
CA PHE A 100 -4.66 -15.56 -6.81
C PHE A 100 -4.70 -16.95 -6.18
N GLY A 101 -5.51 -17.15 -5.15
CA GLY A 101 -5.57 -18.41 -4.42
C GLY A 101 -4.40 -18.56 -3.45
N GLN A 102 -4.36 -19.71 -2.81
CA GLN A 102 -3.29 -20.07 -1.87
C GLN A 102 -2.23 -20.85 -2.62
N ASP A 103 -0.98 -20.40 -2.52
CA ASP A 103 0.15 -21.06 -3.14
C ASP A 103 1.35 -20.88 -2.22
N GLU A 104 1.94 -22.00 -1.81
CA GLU A 104 3.07 -21.99 -0.89
C GLU A 104 4.31 -21.31 -1.47
N GLU A 105 4.39 -21.19 -2.79
CA GLU A 105 5.52 -20.53 -3.46
C GLU A 105 5.36 -19.02 -3.53
N ASN A 106 4.19 -18.49 -3.16
CA ASN A 106 3.99 -17.05 -3.11
C ASN A 106 4.81 -16.44 -1.99
N ILE A 107 5.47 -15.35 -2.31
CA ILE A 107 6.31 -14.60 -1.36
C ILE A 107 5.71 -13.21 -1.19
N ILE A 108 5.59 -12.77 0.05
CA ILE A 108 5.13 -11.42 0.37
C ILE A 108 6.26 -10.69 1.06
N VAL A 109 6.70 -9.60 0.46
CA VAL A 109 7.73 -8.72 1.02
C VAL A 109 7.03 -7.52 1.64
N THR A 110 7.20 -7.35 2.95
CA THR A 110 6.56 -6.24 3.66
C THR A 110 7.52 -5.05 3.78
N HIS A 111 6.95 -3.86 3.74
CA HIS A 111 7.68 -2.61 3.91
C HIS A 111 6.82 -1.66 4.75
N ASP A 112 7.41 -1.13 5.78
CA ASP A 112 6.71 -0.17 6.66
C ASP A 112 6.85 1.27 6.20
#